data_473e0cf0ad3cdfafc97c289671c7ba96
#
_entry.id   473e0cf0ad3cdfafc97c289671c7ba96
#
_cell.length_a   1.000
_cell.length_b   1.000
_cell.length_c   1.000
_cell.angle_alpha   90.00
_cell.angle_beta   90.00
_cell.angle_gamma   90.00
#
_symmetry.space_group_name_H-M   'P 1'
#
loop_
_entity.id
_entity.type
_entity.pdbx_description
1 polymer ?
#
loop_
_entity_poly.entity_id
_entity_poly.type
_entity_poly.pdbx_seq_one_letter_code
_entity_poly.pdbx_strand_id
1 'polypeptide(L)'
;MSSYDENYLAKRPQSLCKMCGKCCRVVTTSIPYDELKRMAQNGDEGAIDFLSLFVPYESIDEAKKVDHEVVENIIGRLSEDNNFDEKSTTFYYCRYLQDDNLCSNYENRPKLCRHCPSTPWAIVPPGCGFEGWLFWKREEDKQKIRRLKEELLELQLLRNRTNDAETLKKVSAVEQKIQKNIDLYKKYGSENW
;
A
#
# COMPACT_ATOMS: atom_id res chain seq x y z
N MET A 1 10.42 -8.34 -0.67
CA MET A 1 9.85 -7.09 -0.10
C MET A 1 10.71 -5.93 -0.55
N SER A 2 10.17 -5.05 -1.39
CA SER A 2 10.86 -3.85 -1.86
C SER A 2 10.98 -2.89 -0.68
N SER A 3 12.20 -2.40 -0.43
CA SER A 3 12.50 -1.28 0.45
C SER A 3 11.81 0.01 -0.09
N TYR A 4 10.53 0.13 0.11
CA TYR A 4 10.00 1.46 0.36
C TYR A 4 10.81 1.94 1.56
N ASP A 5 11.62 2.96 1.32
CA ASP A 5 12.63 3.43 2.24
C ASP A 5 12.12 3.32 3.69
N GLU A 6 12.80 2.53 4.53
CA GLU A 6 12.42 2.40 5.96
C GLU A 6 12.33 3.78 6.61
N ASN A 7 13.05 4.78 6.09
CA ASN A 7 12.93 6.18 6.45
C ASN A 7 11.58 6.82 6.08
N TYR A 8 10.88 6.36 5.05
CA TYR A 8 9.56 6.87 4.71
C TYR A 8 8.52 6.43 5.75
N LEU A 9 8.60 5.19 6.18
CA LEU A 9 7.74 4.62 7.23
C LEU A 9 8.10 5.14 8.63
N ALA A 10 9.38 5.44 8.89
CA ALA A 10 9.82 6.00 10.16
C ALA A 10 9.25 7.40 10.46
N LYS A 11 8.84 8.14 9.44
CA LYS A 11 8.25 9.49 9.58
C LYS A 11 6.74 9.48 9.79
N ARG A 12 6.09 8.30 9.87
CA ARG A 12 4.66 8.22 10.10
C ARG A 12 4.32 8.59 11.55
N PRO A 13 3.49 9.63 11.78
CA PRO A 13 3.12 10.02 13.13
C PRO A 13 2.15 9.00 13.73
N GLN A 14 2.64 8.14 14.62
CA GLN A 14 1.83 7.12 15.29
C GLN A 14 0.65 7.71 16.10
N SER A 15 0.78 8.96 16.54
CA SER A 15 -0.27 9.71 17.24
C SER A 15 -1.53 9.93 16.42
N LEU A 16 -1.47 9.75 15.09
CA LEU A 16 -2.66 9.83 14.22
C LEU A 16 -3.55 8.59 14.34
N CYS A 17 -3.06 7.48 14.86
CA CYS A 17 -3.89 6.31 15.11
C CYS A 17 -4.84 6.56 16.29
N LYS A 18 -6.13 6.63 16.00
CA LYS A 18 -7.19 6.84 17.01
C LYS A 18 -7.57 5.56 17.77
N MET A 19 -6.93 4.44 17.48
CA MET A 19 -7.25 3.10 18.04
C MET A 19 -8.74 2.74 17.95
N CYS A 20 -9.39 3.16 16.85
CA CYS A 20 -10.85 2.99 16.67
C CYS A 20 -11.28 1.57 16.30
N GLY A 21 -10.35 0.65 16.09
CA GLY A 21 -10.62 -0.75 15.76
C GLY A 21 -11.14 -1.00 14.32
N LYS A 22 -11.55 0.02 13.55
CA LYS A 22 -12.16 -0.18 12.23
C LYS A 22 -11.28 -1.01 11.28
N CYS A 23 -9.99 -0.68 11.15
CA CYS A 23 -9.03 -1.45 10.34
C CYS A 23 -8.68 -2.83 10.91
N CYS A 24 -9.12 -3.15 12.13
CA CYS A 24 -8.99 -4.47 12.73
C CYS A 24 -10.26 -5.30 12.55
N ARG A 25 -11.43 -4.65 12.40
CA ARG A 25 -12.68 -5.34 12.13
C ARG A 25 -12.78 -5.80 10.68
N VAL A 26 -12.39 -4.94 9.76
CA VAL A 26 -12.46 -5.25 8.32
C VAL A 26 -11.19 -4.78 7.64
N VAL A 27 -10.49 -5.73 7.05
CA VAL A 27 -9.30 -5.49 6.23
C VAL A 27 -9.32 -6.43 5.02
N THR A 28 -8.66 -6.05 3.96
CA THR A 28 -8.41 -6.91 2.80
C THR A 28 -6.98 -6.76 2.30
N THR A 29 -6.59 -7.62 1.39
CA THR A 29 -5.32 -7.56 0.67
C THR A 29 -5.55 -7.84 -0.81
N SER A 30 -4.67 -7.36 -1.67
CA SER A 30 -4.69 -7.65 -3.11
C SER A 30 -4.28 -9.08 -3.46
N ILE A 31 -3.84 -9.87 -2.47
CA ILE A 31 -3.40 -11.25 -2.67
C ILE A 31 -4.57 -12.17 -2.32
N PRO A 32 -5.01 -13.06 -3.24
CA PRO A 32 -6.04 -14.04 -2.95
C PRO A 32 -5.68 -14.94 -1.76
N TYR A 33 -6.69 -15.38 -1.00
CA TYR A 33 -6.46 -16.15 0.23
C TYR A 33 -5.67 -17.43 0.03
N ASP A 34 -5.94 -18.17 -1.05
CA ASP A 34 -5.21 -19.41 -1.33
C ASP A 34 -3.75 -19.14 -1.71
N GLU A 35 -3.48 -18.03 -2.39
CA GLU A 35 -2.13 -17.58 -2.69
C GLU A 35 -1.38 -17.17 -1.41
N LEU A 36 -2.01 -16.45 -0.50
CA LEU A 36 -1.44 -16.12 0.82
C LEU A 36 -1.05 -17.37 1.60
N LYS A 37 -1.92 -18.39 1.60
CA LYS A 37 -1.59 -19.67 2.25
C LYS A 37 -0.37 -20.34 1.62
N ARG A 38 -0.30 -20.34 0.28
CA ARG A 38 0.82 -20.90 -0.46
C ARG A 38 2.13 -20.14 -0.18
N MET A 39 2.08 -18.81 -0.16
CA MET A 39 3.22 -17.97 0.18
C MET A 39 3.72 -18.26 1.60
N ALA A 40 2.83 -18.36 2.57
CA ALA A 40 3.18 -18.68 3.96
C ALA A 40 3.81 -20.08 4.08
N GLN A 41 3.29 -21.08 3.38
CA GLN A 41 3.88 -22.42 3.33
C GLN A 41 5.29 -22.42 2.73
N ASN A 42 5.56 -21.50 1.79
CA ASN A 42 6.88 -21.31 1.18
C ASN A 42 7.82 -20.40 2.00
N GLY A 43 7.42 -20.00 3.22
CA GLY A 43 8.25 -19.23 4.14
C GLY A 43 8.22 -17.72 3.90
N ASP A 44 7.26 -17.17 3.15
CA ASP A 44 7.10 -15.71 3.04
C ASP A 44 6.67 -15.13 4.38
N GLU A 45 7.56 -14.35 5.01
CA GLU A 45 7.34 -13.78 6.33
C GLU A 45 6.12 -12.84 6.38
N GLY A 46 5.85 -12.10 5.29
CA GLY A 46 4.71 -11.19 5.22
C GLY A 46 3.37 -11.92 5.22
N ALA A 47 3.29 -13.03 4.47
CA ALA A 47 2.11 -13.89 4.44
C ALA A 47 1.91 -14.63 5.79
N ILE A 48 3.00 -15.10 6.40
CA ILE A 48 2.97 -15.71 7.74
C ILE A 48 2.45 -14.71 8.78
N ASP A 49 3.02 -13.50 8.83
CA ASP A 49 2.59 -12.42 9.72
C ASP A 49 1.11 -12.08 9.51
N PHE A 50 0.69 -11.94 8.24
CA PHE A 50 -0.70 -11.61 7.91
C PHE A 50 -1.67 -12.68 8.41
N LEU A 51 -1.43 -13.95 8.08
CA LEU A 51 -2.29 -15.07 8.47
C LEU A 51 -2.25 -15.36 9.98
N SER A 52 -1.20 -14.97 10.68
CA SER A 52 -1.12 -15.07 12.13
C SER A 52 -2.06 -14.09 12.84
N LEU A 53 -2.38 -12.97 12.18
CA LEU A 53 -3.19 -11.87 12.72
C LEU A 53 -4.63 -11.94 12.28
N PHE A 54 -4.86 -12.22 11.00
CA PHE A 54 -6.13 -12.01 10.34
C PHE A 54 -6.82 -13.33 10.00
N VAL A 55 -8.11 -13.40 10.32
CA VAL A 55 -8.98 -14.53 10.06
C VAL A 55 -9.95 -14.13 8.93
N PRO A 56 -10.10 -14.94 7.88
CA PRO A 56 -11.03 -14.62 6.80
C PRO A 56 -12.47 -14.70 7.26
N TYR A 57 -13.30 -13.78 6.78
CA TYR A 57 -14.76 -13.94 6.79
C TYR A 57 -15.17 -15.01 5.79
N GLU A 58 -16.27 -15.70 6.05
CA GLU A 58 -16.81 -16.73 5.14
C GLU A 58 -17.33 -16.12 3.83
N SER A 59 -17.77 -14.86 3.88
CA SER A 59 -18.26 -14.13 2.71
C SER A 59 -18.14 -12.61 2.89
N ILE A 60 -18.24 -11.88 1.78
CA ILE A 60 -18.33 -10.41 1.77
C ILE A 60 -19.56 -9.94 2.55
N ASP A 61 -20.68 -10.66 2.45
CA ASP A 61 -21.91 -10.32 3.18
C ASP A 61 -21.74 -10.43 4.70
N GLU A 62 -20.93 -11.37 5.17
CA GLU A 62 -20.56 -11.45 6.58
C GLU A 62 -19.74 -10.25 7.02
N ALA A 63 -18.73 -9.86 6.24
CA ALA A 63 -17.95 -8.67 6.52
C ALA A 63 -18.81 -7.39 6.48
N LYS A 64 -19.77 -7.30 5.56
CA LYS A 64 -20.73 -6.18 5.48
C LYS A 64 -21.64 -6.10 6.72
N LYS A 65 -22.02 -7.20 7.31
CA LYS A 65 -22.80 -7.19 8.57
C LYS A 65 -22.01 -6.59 9.74
N VAL A 66 -20.68 -6.70 9.71
CA VAL A 66 -19.80 -6.17 10.76
C VAL A 66 -19.52 -4.69 10.55
N ASP A 67 -19.18 -4.26 9.35
CA ASP A 67 -18.96 -2.84 9.01
C ASP A 67 -19.22 -2.59 7.52
N HIS A 68 -20.47 -2.31 7.21
CA HIS A 68 -20.94 -2.09 5.83
C HIS A 68 -20.19 -0.91 5.16
N GLU A 69 -20.03 0.20 5.89
CA GLU A 69 -19.39 1.41 5.37
C GLU A 69 -17.93 1.16 4.95
N VAL A 70 -17.20 0.43 5.79
CA VAL A 70 -15.79 0.11 5.51
C VAL A 70 -15.67 -0.84 4.33
N VAL A 71 -16.53 -1.88 4.23
CA VAL A 71 -16.51 -2.83 3.11
C VAL A 71 -16.82 -2.12 1.81
N GLU A 72 -17.89 -1.32 1.75
CA GLU A 72 -18.26 -0.58 0.53
C GLU A 72 -17.18 0.43 0.12
N ASN A 73 -16.55 1.12 1.08
CA ASN A 73 -15.43 2.01 0.78
C ASN A 73 -14.25 1.27 0.17
N ILE A 74 -13.93 0.09 0.67
CA ILE A 74 -12.84 -0.74 0.13
C ILE A 74 -13.19 -1.22 -1.28
N ILE A 75 -14.39 -1.78 -1.49
CA ILE A 75 -14.85 -2.26 -2.80
C ILE A 75 -14.84 -1.11 -3.81
N GLY A 76 -15.39 0.05 -3.45
CA GLY A 76 -15.42 1.22 -4.31
C GLY A 76 -14.02 1.69 -4.74
N ARG A 77 -13.04 1.62 -3.83
CA ARG A 77 -11.64 1.96 -4.16
C ARG A 77 -10.96 0.89 -5.01
N LEU A 78 -11.23 -0.38 -4.78
CA LEU A 78 -10.66 -1.46 -5.56
C LEU A 78 -11.26 -1.53 -6.96
N SER A 79 -12.53 -1.19 -7.13
CA SER A 79 -13.22 -1.16 -8.43
C SER A 79 -12.73 -0.05 -9.37
N GLU A 80 -11.91 0.88 -8.89
CA GLU A 80 -11.17 1.81 -9.74
C GLU A 80 -10.10 1.11 -10.59
N ASP A 81 -9.68 -0.11 -10.20
CA ASP A 81 -8.79 -0.97 -10.98
C ASP A 81 -9.61 -1.86 -11.92
N ASN A 82 -9.32 -1.78 -13.23
CA ASN A 82 -10.01 -2.57 -14.27
C ASN A 82 -9.83 -4.09 -14.11
N ASN A 83 -8.85 -4.53 -13.32
CA ASN A 83 -8.57 -5.95 -13.04
C ASN A 83 -9.20 -6.43 -11.73
N PHE A 84 -9.94 -5.57 -11.03
CA PHE A 84 -10.58 -5.94 -9.78
C PHE A 84 -11.70 -6.96 -9.99
N ASP A 85 -11.63 -8.06 -9.26
CA ASP A 85 -12.69 -9.07 -9.19
C ASP A 85 -13.20 -9.18 -7.75
N GLU A 86 -14.41 -8.69 -7.51
CA GLU A 86 -15.04 -8.71 -6.20
C GLU A 86 -15.18 -10.14 -5.66
N LYS A 87 -15.43 -11.13 -6.52
CA LYS A 87 -15.64 -12.53 -6.12
C LYS A 87 -14.38 -13.19 -5.59
N SER A 88 -13.21 -12.73 -6.03
CA SER A 88 -11.92 -13.23 -5.57
C SER A 88 -11.40 -12.49 -4.33
N THR A 89 -12.10 -11.42 -3.90
CA THR A 89 -11.70 -10.59 -2.77
C THR A 89 -12.11 -11.23 -1.46
N THR A 90 -11.15 -11.42 -0.56
CA THR A 90 -11.40 -11.93 0.78
C THR A 90 -11.24 -10.80 1.79
N PHE A 91 -12.22 -10.64 2.66
CA PHE A 91 -12.16 -9.76 3.81
C PHE A 91 -11.77 -10.55 5.05
N TYR A 92 -11.12 -9.86 6.00
CA TYR A 92 -10.58 -10.47 7.21
C TYR A 92 -10.87 -9.59 8.42
N TYR A 93 -10.84 -10.20 9.61
CA TYR A 93 -10.83 -9.50 10.89
C TYR A 93 -9.60 -9.90 11.72
N CYS A 94 -9.17 -9.01 12.60
CA CYS A 94 -8.05 -9.27 13.49
C CYS A 94 -8.51 -10.08 14.70
N ARG A 95 -7.86 -11.22 14.98
CA ARG A 95 -8.17 -12.09 16.13
C ARG A 95 -7.89 -11.46 17.49
N TYR A 96 -7.13 -10.38 17.53
CA TYR A 96 -6.74 -9.68 18.75
C TYR A 96 -7.59 -8.46 19.06
N LEU A 97 -8.58 -8.14 18.22
CA LEU A 97 -9.51 -7.05 18.46
C LEU A 97 -10.51 -7.46 19.56
N GLN A 98 -10.66 -6.63 20.57
CA GLN A 98 -11.63 -6.80 21.65
C GLN A 98 -12.91 -5.99 21.39
N ASP A 99 -13.96 -6.25 22.16
CA ASP A 99 -15.27 -5.60 22.02
C ASP A 99 -15.20 -4.07 22.28
N ASP A 100 -14.25 -3.64 23.12
CA ASP A 100 -13.96 -2.23 23.40
C ASP A 100 -13.11 -1.53 22.30
N ASN A 101 -12.85 -2.22 21.18
CA ASN A 101 -12.00 -1.78 20.07
C ASN A 101 -10.50 -1.73 20.37
N LEU A 102 -10.08 -2.20 21.53
CA LEU A 102 -8.66 -2.28 21.87
C LEU A 102 -8.04 -3.59 21.35
N CYS A 103 -6.74 -3.58 21.26
CA CYS A 103 -5.95 -4.74 20.85
C CYS A 103 -5.45 -5.51 22.08
N SER A 104 -5.85 -6.77 22.28
CA SER A 104 -5.35 -7.60 23.38
C SER A 104 -3.85 -7.93 23.26
N ASN A 105 -3.23 -7.69 22.09
CA ASN A 105 -1.81 -7.92 21.83
C ASN A 105 -1.05 -6.62 21.53
N TYR A 106 -1.46 -5.50 22.11
CA TYR A 106 -0.98 -4.16 21.71
C TYR A 106 0.55 -4.04 21.82
N GLU A 107 1.12 -4.49 22.93
CA GLU A 107 2.57 -4.39 23.20
C GLU A 107 3.40 -5.25 22.24
N ASN A 108 2.86 -6.40 21.82
CA ASN A 108 3.54 -7.35 20.94
C ASN A 108 3.02 -7.32 19.49
N ARG A 109 2.46 -6.17 19.06
CA ARG A 109 1.97 -6.05 17.68
C ARG A 109 3.08 -6.32 16.67
N PRO A 110 2.85 -7.17 15.66
CA PRO A 110 3.79 -7.40 14.55
C PRO A 110 4.09 -6.12 13.77
N LYS A 111 5.17 -6.15 12.98
CA LYS A 111 5.55 -5.04 12.09
C LYS A 111 4.40 -4.59 11.20
N LEU A 112 3.60 -5.52 10.67
CA LEU A 112 2.43 -5.23 9.84
C LEU A 112 1.48 -4.22 10.51
N CYS A 113 1.15 -4.41 11.78
CA CYS A 113 0.29 -3.50 12.54
C CYS A 113 0.97 -2.18 12.87
N ARG A 114 2.26 -2.23 13.26
CA ARG A 114 3.02 -1.02 13.63
C ARG A 114 3.30 -0.13 12.43
N HIS A 115 3.36 -0.71 11.23
CA HIS A 115 3.63 -0.03 9.97
C HIS A 115 2.36 0.30 9.16
N CYS A 116 1.16 0.06 9.70
CA CYS A 116 -0.08 0.47 9.05
C CYS A 116 -0.36 1.97 9.28
N PRO A 117 -0.72 2.72 8.25
CA PRO A 117 -0.68 2.38 6.84
C PRO A 117 0.75 2.26 6.29
N SER A 118 1.01 1.21 5.51
CA SER A 118 2.37 0.89 5.02
C SER A 118 2.78 1.67 3.78
N THR A 119 1.84 2.26 3.07
CA THR A 119 2.07 3.08 1.88
C THR A 119 1.11 4.28 1.87
N PRO A 120 1.42 5.36 1.13
CA PRO A 120 0.49 6.47 0.93
C PRO A 120 -0.82 6.05 0.26
N TRP A 121 -0.78 4.94 -0.46
CA TRP A 121 -1.90 4.39 -1.24
C TRP A 121 -2.74 3.38 -0.46
N ALA A 122 -2.39 3.12 0.80
CA ALA A 122 -3.20 2.27 1.65
C ALA A 122 -4.64 2.78 1.74
N ILE A 123 -5.59 1.86 1.59
CA ILE A 123 -7.00 2.14 1.85
C ILE A 123 -7.19 2.08 3.36
N VAL A 124 -7.67 3.17 3.93
CA VAL A 124 -7.98 3.28 5.35
C VAL A 124 -9.47 3.48 5.54
N PRO A 125 -10.05 3.02 6.67
CA PRO A 125 -11.47 3.21 6.95
C PRO A 125 -11.86 4.69 7.01
N PRO A 126 -13.10 5.05 6.64
CA PRO A 126 -13.62 6.39 6.78
C PRO A 126 -13.47 6.96 8.20
N GLY A 127 -12.98 8.21 8.29
CA GLY A 127 -12.69 8.89 9.55
C GLY A 127 -11.41 8.44 10.25
N CYS A 128 -10.55 7.67 9.56
CA CYS A 128 -9.22 7.32 10.06
C CYS A 128 -8.37 8.57 10.27
N GLY A 129 -7.64 8.63 11.37
CA GLY A 129 -6.73 9.76 11.65
C GLY A 129 -5.61 9.94 10.63
N PHE A 130 -5.29 8.90 9.85
CA PHE A 130 -4.28 8.96 8.80
C PHE A 130 -4.79 9.52 7.46
N GLU A 131 -6.10 9.73 7.25
CA GLU A 131 -6.65 10.15 5.95
C GLU A 131 -5.97 11.42 5.41
N GLY A 132 -5.90 12.48 6.23
CA GLY A 132 -5.26 13.74 5.83
C GLY A 132 -3.76 13.58 5.56
N TRP A 133 -3.07 12.79 6.40
CA TRP A 133 -1.64 12.52 6.20
C TRP A 133 -1.39 11.72 4.91
N LEU A 134 -2.19 10.72 4.61
CA LEU A 134 -2.12 9.95 3.37
C LEU A 134 -2.40 10.82 2.15
N PHE A 135 -3.40 11.72 2.23
CA PHE A 135 -3.69 12.66 1.15
C PHE A 135 -2.45 13.50 0.80
N TRP A 136 -1.82 14.14 1.79
CA TRP A 136 -0.64 14.95 1.58
C TRP A 136 0.54 14.13 1.05
N LYS A 137 0.72 12.91 1.53
CA LYS A 137 1.78 12.03 1.05
C LYS A 137 1.58 11.60 -0.41
N ARG A 138 0.35 11.35 -0.82
CA ARG A 138 0.01 11.10 -2.23
C ARG A 138 0.35 12.31 -3.10
N GLU A 139 0.00 13.51 -2.67
CA GLU A 139 0.32 14.73 -3.42
C GLU A 139 1.84 14.98 -3.51
N GLU A 140 2.60 14.72 -2.44
CA GLU A 140 4.06 14.76 -2.48
C GLU A 140 4.63 13.78 -3.51
N ASP A 141 4.13 12.53 -3.54
CA ASP A 141 4.60 11.52 -4.48
C ASP A 141 4.22 11.87 -5.93
N LYS A 142 3.02 12.41 -6.17
CA LYS A 142 2.61 12.94 -7.48
C LYS A 142 3.55 14.04 -7.97
N GLN A 143 3.91 14.97 -7.09
CA GLN A 143 4.85 16.04 -7.43
C GLN A 143 6.24 15.50 -7.76
N LYS A 144 6.74 14.51 -7.01
CA LYS A 144 8.02 13.86 -7.29
C LYS A 144 8.01 13.19 -8.66
N ILE A 145 6.95 12.42 -8.98
CA ILE A 145 6.80 11.76 -10.28
C ILE A 145 6.80 12.80 -11.41
N ARG A 146 6.07 13.90 -11.25
CA ARG A 146 6.07 14.98 -12.27
C ARG A 146 7.47 15.52 -12.53
N ARG A 147 8.22 15.85 -11.47
CA ARG A 147 9.61 16.31 -11.59
C ARG A 147 10.51 15.28 -12.27
N LEU A 148 10.38 14.01 -11.88
CA LEU A 148 11.16 12.94 -12.51
C LEU A 148 10.85 12.77 -14.00
N LYS A 149 9.58 12.94 -14.40
CA LYS A 149 9.17 12.91 -15.81
C LYS A 149 9.74 14.11 -16.60
N GLU A 150 9.74 15.31 -15.99
CA GLU A 150 10.35 16.52 -16.59
C GLU A 150 11.85 16.32 -16.77
N GLU A 151 12.57 15.84 -15.74
CA GLU A 151 14.00 15.54 -15.83
C GLU A 151 14.31 14.48 -16.90
N LEU A 152 13.48 13.44 -16.99
CA LEU A 152 13.62 12.40 -18.02
C LEU A 152 13.49 12.99 -19.43
N LEU A 153 12.53 13.91 -19.64
CA LEU A 153 12.35 14.59 -20.92
C LEU A 153 13.56 15.44 -21.29
N GLU A 154 14.12 16.19 -20.33
CA GLU A 154 15.32 17.00 -20.55
C GLU A 154 16.53 16.13 -20.95
N LEU A 155 16.71 14.99 -20.28
CA LEU A 155 17.77 14.03 -20.62
C LEU A 155 17.59 13.44 -22.03
N GLN A 156 16.37 13.12 -22.43
CA GLN A 156 16.06 12.64 -23.77
C GLN A 156 16.37 13.71 -24.83
N LEU A 157 16.07 14.98 -24.56
CA LEU A 157 16.43 16.09 -25.45
C LEU A 157 17.96 16.27 -25.56
N LEU A 158 18.68 16.14 -24.44
CA LEU A 158 20.15 16.19 -24.44
C LEU A 158 20.74 15.03 -25.25
N ARG A 159 20.23 13.82 -25.06
CA ARG A 159 20.63 12.63 -25.82
C ARG A 159 20.49 12.83 -27.33
N ASN A 160 19.39 13.47 -27.75
CA ASN A 160 19.15 13.73 -29.18
C ASN A 160 20.04 14.84 -29.78
N ARG A 161 20.71 15.64 -28.95
CA ARG A 161 21.56 16.75 -29.36
C ARG A 161 23.06 16.47 -29.29
N THR A 162 23.46 15.35 -28.67
CA THR A 162 24.88 14.99 -28.53
C THR A 162 25.22 13.72 -29.30
N ASN A 163 26.42 13.68 -29.88
CA ASN A 163 27.00 12.47 -30.47
C ASN A 163 28.20 11.95 -29.66
N ASP A 164 28.49 12.57 -28.49
CA ASP A 164 29.59 12.14 -27.65
C ASP A 164 29.22 10.86 -26.89
N ALA A 165 30.01 9.80 -27.16
CA ALA A 165 29.72 8.45 -26.60
C ALA A 165 29.77 8.39 -25.06
N GLU A 166 30.66 9.17 -24.44
CA GLU A 166 30.76 9.20 -22.97
C GLU A 166 29.55 9.88 -22.35
N THR A 167 29.13 11.02 -22.93
CA THR A 167 27.90 11.73 -22.53
C THR A 167 26.68 10.85 -22.71
N LEU A 168 26.52 10.15 -23.83
CA LEU A 168 25.43 9.24 -24.11
C LEU A 168 25.34 8.12 -23.07
N LYS A 169 26.48 7.55 -22.66
CA LYS A 169 26.54 6.51 -21.63
C LYS A 169 26.07 7.04 -20.26
N LYS A 170 26.51 8.24 -19.87
CA LYS A 170 26.09 8.88 -18.62
C LYS A 170 24.59 9.18 -18.61
N VAL A 171 24.08 9.78 -19.69
CA VAL A 171 22.64 10.08 -19.85
C VAL A 171 21.81 8.81 -19.74
N SER A 172 22.17 7.74 -20.47
CA SER A 172 21.44 6.48 -20.43
C SER A 172 21.38 5.87 -19.01
N ALA A 173 22.48 5.95 -18.25
CA ALA A 173 22.51 5.45 -16.88
C ALA A 173 21.57 6.24 -15.95
N VAL A 174 21.48 7.56 -16.13
CA VAL A 174 20.58 8.43 -15.34
C VAL A 174 19.12 8.18 -15.76
N GLU A 175 18.81 8.10 -17.06
CA GLU A 175 17.48 7.76 -17.58
C GLU A 175 16.96 6.46 -16.95
N GLN A 176 17.78 5.40 -16.95
CA GLN A 176 17.41 4.11 -16.35
C GLN A 176 17.10 4.23 -14.84
N LYS A 177 17.91 5.00 -14.11
CA LYS A 177 17.69 5.23 -12.68
C LYS A 177 16.39 5.98 -12.42
N ILE A 178 16.10 7.03 -13.21
CA ILE A 178 14.86 7.81 -13.11
C ILE A 178 13.67 6.94 -13.45
N GLN A 179 13.73 6.18 -14.55
CA GLN A 179 12.65 5.28 -14.95
C GLN A 179 12.34 4.24 -13.86
N LYS A 180 13.39 3.63 -13.29
CA LYS A 180 13.21 2.69 -12.17
C LYS A 180 12.51 3.33 -10.95
N ASN A 181 12.82 4.60 -10.66
CA ASN A 181 12.15 5.33 -9.58
C ASN A 181 10.68 5.61 -9.91
N ILE A 182 10.36 6.03 -11.14
CA ILE A 182 8.99 6.24 -11.61
C ILE A 182 8.19 4.93 -11.50
N ASP A 183 8.75 3.82 -11.95
CA ASP A 183 8.09 2.51 -11.92
C ASP A 183 7.85 2.04 -10.47
N LEU A 184 8.78 2.34 -9.56
CA LEU A 184 8.60 2.06 -8.14
C LEU A 184 7.41 2.84 -7.55
N TYR A 185 7.29 4.14 -7.86
CA TYR A 185 6.15 4.94 -7.43
C TYR A 185 4.83 4.45 -8.03
N LYS A 186 4.83 4.07 -9.31
CA LYS A 186 3.65 3.50 -9.98
C LYS A 186 3.20 2.16 -9.40
N LYS A 187 4.15 1.30 -9.03
CA LYS A 187 3.85 -0.01 -8.45
C LYS A 187 3.03 0.09 -7.16
N TYR A 188 3.18 1.16 -6.41
CA TYR A 188 2.49 1.38 -5.13
C TYR A 188 1.40 2.45 -5.20
N GLY A 189 1.17 3.03 -6.38
CA GLY A 189 0.11 3.98 -6.66
C GLY A 189 -0.87 3.45 -7.70
N SER A 190 -2.07 4.04 -7.81
CA SER A 190 -2.96 3.71 -8.90
C SER A 190 -2.32 4.09 -10.25
N GLU A 191 -2.50 3.28 -11.28
CA GLU A 191 -1.92 3.53 -12.61
C GLU A 191 -2.43 4.81 -13.30
N ASN A 192 -3.49 5.41 -12.78
CA ASN A 192 -4.14 6.62 -13.30
C ASN A 192 -3.47 7.90 -12.78
N TRP A 193 -2.23 8.17 -13.24
CA TRP A 193 -1.50 9.39 -12.96
C TRP A 193 -1.36 10.28 -14.19
#